data_6730c60e57df13ef3280bca92440d5b3
#
_entry.id   6730c60e57df13ef3280bca92440d5b3
#
_cell.length_a   1.000
_cell.length_b   1.000
_cell.length_c   1.000
_cell.angle_alpha   90.00
_cell.angle_beta   90.00
_cell.angle_gamma   90.00
#
_symmetry.space_group_name_H-M   'P 1'
#
loop_
_entity.id
_entity.type
_entity.pdbx_description
1 polymer ?
#
loop_
_entity_poly.entity_id
_entity_poly.type
_entity_poly.pdbx_seq_one_letter_code
_entity_poly.pdbx_strand_id
1 'polypeptide(L)'
;VNPEYSNYAGEAFGNFQAMLADIPETLGETIPDFHNMEFRLKQLREAVAKDAAGRVSEVKYYLDEIEKRADEMCKAERLYREGKLPKRVCHCDTKVNNMMFDEDGKVLCVIDLDTVMPSFVFSDYGDFLRTGANTGDEDDKDLDRVNFNMEIFKAFTKGYLKGAKSFLTPIEIEN
;
A
#
# COMPACT_ATOMS: atom_id res chain seq x y z
N VAL A 1 11.92 -5.61 11.66
CA VAL A 1 12.11 -4.23 11.18
C VAL A 1 12.32 -3.33 12.38
N ASN A 2 13.28 -2.40 12.30
CA ASN A 2 13.48 -1.36 13.32
C ASN A 2 13.18 0.03 12.74
N PRO A 3 13.02 1.08 13.57
CA PRO A 3 12.70 2.42 13.08
C PRO A 3 13.71 3.00 12.08
N GLU A 4 15.00 2.71 12.26
CA GLU A 4 16.05 3.20 11.37
C GLU A 4 15.91 2.62 9.96
N TYR A 5 15.81 1.29 9.85
CA TYR A 5 15.57 0.62 8.56
C TYR A 5 14.24 1.01 7.93
N SER A 6 13.21 1.25 8.74
CA SER A 6 11.92 1.74 8.24
C SER A 6 12.03 3.14 7.64
N ASN A 7 12.85 4.01 8.22
CA ASN A 7 13.11 5.33 7.65
C ASN A 7 13.84 5.23 6.31
N TYR A 8 14.87 4.37 6.22
CA TYR A 8 15.58 4.13 4.96
C TYR A 8 14.68 3.51 3.90
N ALA A 9 13.83 2.57 4.29
CA ALA A 9 12.85 1.97 3.40
C ALA A 9 11.86 3.01 2.86
N GLY A 10 11.34 3.87 3.72
CA GLY A 10 10.45 4.95 3.32
C GLY A 10 11.13 5.88 2.32
N GLU A 11 12.35 6.32 2.59
CA GLU A 11 13.10 7.18 1.69
C GLU A 11 13.37 6.50 0.33
N ALA A 12 13.69 5.21 0.34
CA ALA A 12 13.95 4.46 -0.89
C ALA A 12 12.69 4.29 -1.76
N PHE A 13 11.54 3.94 -1.18
CA PHE A 13 10.29 3.86 -1.95
C PHE A 13 9.80 5.23 -2.42
N GLY A 14 9.96 6.28 -1.59
CA GLY A 14 9.68 7.64 -2.02
C GLY A 14 10.57 8.09 -3.19
N ASN A 15 11.87 7.80 -3.14
CA ASN A 15 12.80 8.06 -4.24
C ASN A 15 12.49 7.23 -5.48
N PHE A 16 12.10 5.97 -5.33
CA PHE A 16 11.67 5.12 -6.44
C PHE A 16 10.52 5.78 -7.22
N GLN A 17 9.49 6.22 -6.53
CA GLN A 17 8.36 6.91 -7.16
C GLN A 17 8.80 8.27 -7.74
N ALA A 18 9.68 9.00 -7.07
CA ALA A 18 10.21 10.27 -7.56
C ALA A 18 10.97 10.14 -8.88
N MET A 19 11.76 9.06 -9.04
CA MET A 19 12.50 8.77 -10.29
C MET A 19 11.57 8.46 -11.46
N LEU A 20 10.35 8.00 -11.20
CA LEU A 20 9.38 7.61 -12.21
C LEU A 20 8.24 8.65 -12.37
N ALA A 21 8.29 9.75 -11.62
CA ALA A 21 7.20 10.73 -11.58
C ALA A 21 7.01 11.49 -12.90
N ASP A 22 8.06 11.61 -13.70
CA ASP A 22 8.09 12.33 -14.99
C ASP A 22 8.35 11.40 -16.20
N ILE A 23 8.16 10.08 -16.02
CA ILE A 23 8.28 9.12 -17.12
C ILE A 23 7.29 9.50 -18.24
N PRO A 24 7.75 9.68 -19.48
CA PRO A 24 6.88 10.15 -20.57
C PRO A 24 5.97 9.05 -21.13
N GLU A 25 6.32 7.78 -20.91
CA GLU A 25 5.56 6.65 -21.38
C GLU A 25 4.37 6.36 -20.48
N THR A 26 3.26 5.99 -21.07
CA THR A 26 2.11 5.46 -20.34
C THR A 26 2.26 3.96 -20.16
N LEU A 27 2.48 3.52 -18.93
CA LEU A 27 2.53 2.08 -18.61
C LEU A 27 1.12 1.49 -18.56
N GLY A 28 1.00 0.24 -18.99
CA GLY A 28 -0.21 -0.56 -18.79
C GLY A 28 -0.28 -1.14 -17.37
N GLU A 29 -1.45 -1.61 -16.97
CA GLU A 29 -1.60 -2.38 -15.74
C GLU A 29 -1.11 -3.81 -15.98
N THR A 30 -0.07 -4.26 -15.27
CA THR A 30 0.44 -5.63 -15.32
C THR A 30 -0.58 -6.62 -14.73
N ILE A 31 -1.28 -6.20 -13.69
CA ILE A 31 -2.42 -6.91 -13.09
C ILE A 31 -3.61 -5.96 -13.10
N PRO A 32 -4.59 -6.14 -14.01
CA PRO A 32 -5.75 -5.27 -14.09
C PRO A 32 -6.52 -5.17 -12.77
N ASP A 33 -6.90 -3.95 -12.39
CA ASP A 33 -7.67 -3.67 -11.17
C ASP A 33 -7.00 -4.16 -9.87
N PHE A 34 -5.66 -4.29 -9.82
CA PHE A 34 -4.94 -4.90 -8.69
C PHE A 34 -5.30 -4.23 -7.36
N HIS A 35 -5.18 -2.91 -7.28
CA HIS A 35 -5.51 -2.12 -6.08
C HIS A 35 -6.78 -1.27 -6.24
N ASN A 36 -7.65 -1.59 -7.21
CA ASN A 36 -8.92 -0.91 -7.38
C ASN A 36 -9.90 -1.35 -6.29
N MET A 37 -10.10 -0.51 -5.27
CA MET A 37 -10.92 -0.86 -4.11
C MET A 37 -12.41 -0.99 -4.43
N GLU A 38 -12.93 -0.25 -5.42
CA GLU A 38 -14.32 -0.43 -5.87
C GLU A 38 -14.53 -1.82 -6.47
N PHE A 39 -13.58 -2.25 -7.30
CA PHE A 39 -13.60 -3.59 -7.88
C PHE A 39 -13.46 -4.69 -6.82
N ARG A 40 -12.54 -4.51 -5.86
CA ARG A 40 -12.33 -5.47 -4.77
C ARG A 40 -13.55 -5.59 -3.86
N LEU A 41 -14.21 -4.47 -3.52
CA LEU A 41 -15.47 -4.49 -2.76
C LEU A 41 -16.60 -5.20 -3.52
N LYS A 42 -16.71 -4.97 -4.83
CA LYS A 42 -17.68 -5.69 -5.66
C LYS A 42 -17.42 -7.20 -5.61
N GLN A 43 -16.17 -7.65 -5.81
CA GLN A 43 -15.81 -9.06 -5.71
C GLN A 43 -16.12 -9.65 -4.33
N LEU A 44 -15.80 -8.92 -3.25
CA LEU A 44 -16.11 -9.34 -1.88
C LEU A 44 -17.61 -9.55 -1.69
N ARG A 45 -18.43 -8.57 -2.08
CA ARG A 45 -19.90 -8.63 -1.93
C ARG A 45 -20.50 -9.78 -2.74
N GLU A 46 -20.00 -10.04 -3.94
CA GLU A 46 -20.41 -11.18 -4.75
C GLU A 46 -20.02 -12.51 -4.10
N ALA A 47 -18.82 -12.61 -3.51
CA ALA A 47 -18.37 -13.80 -2.80
C ALA A 47 -19.21 -14.05 -1.54
N VAL A 48 -19.50 -13.01 -0.76
CA VAL A 48 -20.37 -13.07 0.42
C VAL A 48 -21.79 -13.51 0.05
N ALA A 49 -22.36 -12.97 -1.03
CA ALA A 49 -23.69 -13.33 -1.49
C ALA A 49 -23.78 -14.80 -1.94
N LYS A 50 -22.71 -15.35 -2.49
CA LYS A 50 -22.64 -16.76 -2.91
C LYS A 50 -22.44 -17.71 -1.74
N ASP A 51 -21.71 -17.28 -0.70
CA ASP A 51 -21.32 -18.09 0.46
C ASP A 51 -20.95 -19.55 0.12
N ALA A 52 -20.11 -19.71 -0.90
CA ALA A 52 -19.81 -21.02 -1.50
C ALA A 52 -19.22 -22.04 -0.50
N ALA A 53 -18.56 -21.57 0.54
CA ALA A 53 -18.00 -22.41 1.59
C ALA A 53 -18.90 -22.51 2.85
N GLY A 54 -20.01 -21.77 2.92
CA GLY A 54 -20.90 -21.73 4.09
C GLY A 54 -20.27 -21.09 5.33
N ARG A 55 -19.25 -20.22 5.15
CA ARG A 55 -18.42 -19.67 6.24
C ARG A 55 -18.59 -18.17 6.47
N VAL A 56 -19.51 -17.51 5.78
CA VAL A 56 -19.71 -16.06 5.91
C VAL A 56 -20.03 -15.67 7.35
N SER A 57 -20.80 -16.50 8.09
CA SER A 57 -21.11 -16.24 9.49
C SER A 57 -19.88 -16.19 10.42
N GLU A 58 -18.82 -16.95 10.10
CA GLU A 58 -17.59 -16.99 10.90
C GLU A 58 -16.78 -15.69 10.80
N VAL A 59 -16.92 -14.95 9.70
CA VAL A 59 -16.16 -13.73 9.40
C VAL A 59 -17.03 -12.48 9.41
N LYS A 60 -18.26 -12.58 9.88
CA LYS A 60 -19.23 -11.46 9.86
C LYS A 60 -18.68 -10.16 10.45
N TYR A 61 -17.97 -10.25 11.58
CA TYR A 61 -17.36 -9.08 12.22
C TYR A 61 -16.44 -8.31 11.25
N TYR A 62 -15.57 -9.01 10.53
CA TYR A 62 -14.65 -8.40 9.59
C TYR A 62 -15.36 -7.81 8.37
N LEU A 63 -16.40 -8.47 7.90
CA LEU A 63 -17.24 -7.96 6.80
C LEU A 63 -17.93 -6.66 7.20
N ASP A 64 -18.52 -6.61 8.39
CA ASP A 64 -19.15 -5.42 8.92
C ASP A 64 -18.14 -4.26 9.08
N GLU A 65 -16.91 -4.56 9.52
CA GLU A 65 -15.83 -3.55 9.63
C GLU A 65 -15.34 -3.04 8.28
N ILE A 66 -15.28 -3.88 7.26
CA ILE A 66 -14.97 -3.47 5.87
C ILE A 66 -16.08 -2.57 5.33
N GLU A 67 -17.35 -2.98 5.47
CA GLU A 67 -18.49 -2.19 4.96
C GLU A 67 -18.59 -0.81 5.62
N LYS A 68 -18.27 -0.68 6.91
CA LYS A 68 -18.20 0.63 7.58
C LYS A 68 -17.18 1.59 6.94
N ARG A 69 -16.11 1.05 6.35
CA ARG A 69 -15.02 1.82 5.75
C ARG A 69 -15.10 1.89 4.22
N ALA A 70 -16.07 1.22 3.61
CA ALA A 70 -16.16 1.02 2.17
C ALA A 70 -16.14 2.35 1.38
N ASP A 71 -16.84 3.38 1.84
CA ASP A 71 -16.89 4.68 1.16
C ASP A 71 -15.51 5.36 1.18
N GLU A 72 -14.82 5.34 2.33
CA GLU A 72 -13.49 5.93 2.45
C GLU A 72 -12.45 5.16 1.64
N MET A 73 -12.53 3.82 1.63
CA MET A 73 -11.64 2.98 0.84
C MET A 73 -11.76 3.23 -0.67
N CYS A 74 -12.96 3.59 -1.15
CA CYS A 74 -13.21 3.91 -2.56
C CYS A 74 -12.95 5.37 -2.95
N LYS A 75 -12.53 6.21 -2.01
CA LYS A 75 -12.35 7.65 -2.20
C LYS A 75 -11.33 7.96 -3.31
N ALA A 76 -10.26 7.19 -3.39
CA ALA A 76 -9.21 7.39 -4.38
C ALA A 76 -9.72 7.27 -5.82
N GLU A 77 -10.46 6.20 -6.12
CA GLU A 77 -11.02 5.98 -7.45
C GLU A 77 -12.02 7.08 -7.82
N ARG A 78 -12.79 7.56 -6.86
CA ARG A 78 -13.72 8.68 -7.05
C ARG A 78 -12.98 9.97 -7.39
N LEU A 79 -11.95 10.33 -6.61
CA LEU A 79 -11.12 11.52 -6.85
C LEU A 79 -10.37 11.46 -8.18
N TYR A 80 -9.93 10.28 -8.59
CA TYR A 80 -9.30 10.07 -9.89
C TYR A 80 -10.26 10.35 -11.04
N ARG A 81 -11.49 9.80 -10.99
CA ARG A 81 -12.52 10.08 -12.01
C ARG A 81 -12.92 11.55 -12.09
N GLU A 82 -12.83 12.26 -10.96
CA GLU A 82 -13.06 13.71 -10.89
C GLU A 82 -11.87 14.54 -11.38
N GLY A 83 -10.77 13.90 -11.78
CA GLY A 83 -9.55 14.58 -12.22
C GLY A 83 -8.79 15.30 -11.11
N LYS A 84 -9.09 14.99 -9.83
CA LYS A 84 -8.45 15.62 -8.67
C LYS A 84 -7.20 14.89 -8.19
N LEU A 85 -7.18 13.56 -8.29
CA LEU A 85 -6.08 12.71 -7.86
C LEU A 85 -5.44 12.03 -9.06
N PRO A 86 -4.13 12.16 -9.29
CA PRO A 86 -3.46 11.47 -10.39
C PRO A 86 -3.17 10.00 -10.02
N LYS A 87 -3.08 9.12 -11.03
CA LYS A 87 -2.32 7.87 -10.92
C LYS A 87 -0.86 8.15 -11.29
N ARG A 88 0.06 7.49 -10.60
CA ARG A 88 1.50 7.56 -10.84
C ARG A 88 2.06 6.16 -10.99
N VAL A 89 3.27 6.04 -11.50
CA VAL A 89 3.96 4.74 -11.53
C VAL A 89 4.31 4.37 -10.08
N CYS A 90 3.76 3.27 -9.62
CA CYS A 90 3.95 2.72 -8.28
C CYS A 90 4.57 1.33 -8.37
N HIS A 91 5.19 0.88 -7.30
CA HIS A 91 5.74 -0.47 -7.18
C HIS A 91 4.63 -1.52 -7.06
N CYS A 92 3.59 -1.20 -6.27
CA CYS A 92 2.41 -2.02 -5.98
C CYS A 92 2.63 -3.30 -5.17
N ASP A 93 3.86 -3.52 -4.67
CA ASP A 93 4.20 -4.59 -3.70
C ASP A 93 5.38 -4.14 -2.83
N THR A 94 5.18 -3.13 -2.00
CA THR A 94 6.23 -2.45 -1.22
C THR A 94 6.54 -3.11 0.11
N LYS A 95 6.28 -4.40 0.25
CA LYS A 95 6.68 -5.15 1.46
C LYS A 95 8.19 -5.08 1.69
N VAL A 96 8.60 -5.20 2.95
CA VAL A 96 10.03 -5.11 3.36
C VAL A 96 10.92 -6.06 2.59
N ASN A 97 10.42 -7.24 2.22
CA ASN A 97 11.18 -8.27 1.51
C ASN A 97 11.57 -7.86 0.07
N ASN A 98 10.93 -6.83 -0.48
CA ASN A 98 11.23 -6.30 -1.82
C ASN A 98 12.27 -5.17 -1.77
N MET A 99 13.06 -5.13 -0.71
CA MET A 99 14.17 -4.21 -0.55
C MET A 99 15.43 -4.93 -0.09
N MET A 100 16.55 -4.62 -0.70
CA MET A 100 17.85 -5.15 -0.30
C MET A 100 18.62 -4.09 0.50
N PHE A 101 19.31 -4.57 1.54
CA PHE A 101 20.21 -3.77 2.37
C PHE A 101 21.62 -4.37 2.31
N ASP A 102 22.63 -3.53 2.47
CA ASP A 102 24.00 -3.98 2.68
C ASP A 102 24.23 -4.37 4.15
N GLU A 103 25.47 -4.81 4.45
CA GLU A 103 25.88 -5.22 5.80
C GLU A 103 25.83 -4.07 6.82
N ASP A 104 25.93 -2.82 6.37
CA ASP A 104 25.84 -1.61 7.19
C ASP A 104 24.37 -1.11 7.32
N GLY A 105 23.41 -1.81 6.71
CA GLY A 105 21.99 -1.46 6.75
C GLY A 105 21.57 -0.35 5.79
N LYS A 106 22.39 -0.01 4.81
CA LYS A 106 22.01 0.93 3.75
C LYS A 106 21.20 0.22 2.68
N VAL A 107 20.22 0.90 2.13
CA VAL A 107 19.46 0.39 0.99
C VAL A 107 20.36 0.26 -0.23
N LEU A 108 20.42 -0.92 -0.79
CA LEU A 108 21.08 -1.21 -2.06
C LEU A 108 20.15 -0.96 -3.22
N CYS A 109 18.98 -1.58 -3.22
CA CYS A 109 17.98 -1.42 -4.28
C CYS A 109 16.59 -1.91 -3.84
N VAL A 110 15.58 -1.46 -4.58
CA VAL A 110 14.24 -2.03 -4.60
C VAL A 110 14.23 -3.13 -5.67
N ILE A 111 13.58 -4.25 -5.38
CA ILE A 111 13.51 -5.44 -6.23
C ILE A 111 12.07 -5.88 -6.46
N ASP A 112 11.86 -6.91 -7.30
CA ASP A 112 10.55 -7.50 -7.58
C ASP A 112 9.61 -6.52 -8.30
N LEU A 113 10.05 -6.06 -9.47
CA LEU A 113 9.42 -4.99 -10.25
C LEU A 113 8.29 -5.46 -11.19
N ASP A 114 7.84 -6.70 -11.08
CA ASP A 114 6.82 -7.27 -11.96
C ASP A 114 5.41 -6.71 -11.72
N THR A 115 5.19 -6.03 -10.59
CA THR A 115 3.94 -5.33 -10.26
C THR A 115 3.99 -3.83 -10.50
N VAL A 116 5.08 -3.30 -11.08
CA VAL A 116 5.20 -1.87 -11.36
C VAL A 116 4.17 -1.45 -12.41
N MET A 117 3.25 -0.57 -12.02
CA MET A 117 2.15 -0.11 -12.86
C MET A 117 1.58 1.22 -12.37
N PRO A 118 0.70 1.89 -13.16
CA PRO A 118 -0.02 3.06 -12.69
C PRO A 118 -0.95 2.72 -11.50
N SER A 119 -0.76 3.43 -10.39
CA SER A 119 -1.59 3.29 -9.19
C SER A 119 -1.58 4.60 -8.39
N PHE A 120 -2.18 4.59 -7.21
CA PHE A 120 -2.11 5.73 -6.29
C PHE A 120 -0.89 5.58 -5.38
N VAL A 121 -0.15 6.67 -5.15
CA VAL A 121 1.09 6.65 -4.33
C VAL A 121 0.89 6.08 -2.93
N PHE A 122 -0.28 6.30 -2.35
CA PHE A 122 -0.59 5.77 -1.02
C PHE A 122 -0.91 4.27 -1.02
N SER A 123 -1.09 3.62 -2.17
CA SER A 123 -1.12 2.15 -2.25
C SER A 123 0.23 1.57 -1.84
N ASP A 124 1.34 2.12 -2.36
CA ASP A 124 2.69 1.72 -1.95
C ASP A 124 2.96 2.06 -0.47
N TYR A 125 2.55 3.25 -0.06
CA TYR A 125 2.72 3.69 1.32
C TYR A 125 1.97 2.78 2.30
N GLY A 126 0.71 2.46 2.00
CA GLY A 126 -0.12 1.60 2.84
C GLY A 126 0.33 0.14 2.86
N ASP A 127 0.81 -0.39 1.74
CA ASP A 127 1.27 -1.77 1.64
C ASP A 127 2.54 -2.02 2.48
N PHE A 128 3.49 -1.09 2.49
CA PHE A 128 4.61 -1.17 3.43
C PHE A 128 4.13 -1.20 4.89
N LEU A 129 3.19 -0.32 5.25
CA LEU A 129 2.70 -0.24 6.63
C LEU A 129 1.96 -1.51 7.05
N ARG A 130 1.23 -2.13 6.14
CA ARG A 130 0.52 -3.40 6.37
C ARG A 130 1.48 -4.50 6.84
N THR A 131 2.67 -4.55 6.29
CA THR A 131 3.69 -5.57 6.61
C THR A 131 4.74 -5.06 7.60
N GLY A 132 5.32 -3.90 7.36
CA GLY A 132 6.44 -3.37 8.13
C GLY A 132 6.06 -2.82 9.49
N ALA A 133 4.88 -2.22 9.64
CA ALA A 133 4.37 -1.72 10.92
C ALA A 133 3.54 -2.75 11.72
N ASN A 134 3.31 -3.93 11.18
CA ASN A 134 2.70 -5.03 11.88
C ASN A 134 3.68 -5.64 12.89
N THR A 135 3.21 -5.99 14.08
CA THR A 135 4.03 -6.65 15.12
C THR A 135 3.97 -8.17 15.06
N GLY A 136 2.97 -8.74 14.37
CA GLY A 136 2.84 -10.17 14.05
C GLY A 136 3.31 -10.48 12.63
N ASP A 137 3.38 -11.76 12.31
CA ASP A 137 3.58 -12.23 10.95
C ASP A 137 2.31 -11.97 10.10
N GLU A 138 2.44 -11.96 8.77
CA GLU A 138 1.34 -11.67 7.85
C GLU A 138 0.18 -12.68 7.97
N ASP A 139 0.50 -13.93 8.35
CA ASP A 139 -0.43 -15.03 8.59
C ASP A 139 -0.46 -15.52 10.04
N ASP A 140 -0.10 -14.66 11.00
CA ASP A 140 -0.06 -15.01 12.42
C ASP A 140 -1.46 -15.40 12.91
N LYS A 141 -1.57 -16.60 13.47
CA LYS A 141 -2.82 -17.14 13.99
C LYS A 141 -3.19 -16.57 15.36
N ASP A 142 -2.20 -16.04 16.08
CA ASP A 142 -2.40 -15.41 17.38
C ASP A 142 -2.67 -13.92 17.17
N LEU A 143 -3.94 -13.56 17.10
CA LEU A 143 -4.39 -12.18 16.83
C LEU A 143 -3.99 -11.19 17.94
N ASP A 144 -3.70 -11.67 19.15
CA ASP A 144 -3.22 -10.79 20.24
C ASP A 144 -1.81 -10.27 19.98
N ARG A 145 -1.06 -10.92 19.09
CA ARG A 145 0.26 -10.48 18.63
C ARG A 145 0.20 -9.51 17.45
N VAL A 146 -0.92 -9.45 16.76
CA VAL A 146 -1.13 -8.60 15.58
C VAL A 146 -1.53 -7.21 16.02
N ASN A 147 -0.57 -6.30 16.06
CA ASN A 147 -0.77 -4.91 16.48
C ASN A 147 -0.04 -3.96 15.53
N PHE A 148 -0.30 -2.67 15.67
CA PHE A 148 0.31 -1.63 14.86
C PHE A 148 1.45 -0.92 15.61
N ASN A 149 2.66 -0.94 15.04
CA ASN A 149 3.83 -0.30 15.62
C ASN A 149 3.93 1.17 15.18
N MET A 150 3.57 2.08 16.09
CA MET A 150 3.55 3.51 15.84
C MET A 150 4.95 4.12 15.62
N GLU A 151 6.02 3.54 16.16
CA GLU A 151 7.38 4.03 15.93
C GLU A 151 7.84 3.72 14.50
N ILE A 152 7.56 2.51 14.03
CA ILE A 152 7.80 2.10 12.64
C ILE A 152 7.02 2.99 11.68
N PHE A 153 5.73 3.19 11.95
CA PHE A 153 4.88 4.10 11.15
C PHE A 153 5.50 5.49 11.02
N LYS A 154 5.87 6.13 12.13
CA LYS A 154 6.46 7.48 12.13
C LYS A 154 7.79 7.52 11.38
N ALA A 155 8.63 6.51 11.57
CA ALA A 155 9.93 6.43 10.94
C ALA A 155 9.81 6.26 9.42
N PHE A 156 8.94 5.35 8.98
CA PHE A 156 8.66 5.13 7.55
C PHE A 156 8.07 6.40 6.91
N THR A 157 7.06 7.00 7.54
CA THR A 157 6.42 8.23 7.04
C THR A 157 7.44 9.35 6.84
N LYS A 158 8.33 9.53 7.82
CA LYS A 158 9.39 10.57 7.73
C LYS A 158 10.32 10.31 6.55
N GLY A 159 10.75 9.07 6.36
CA GLY A 159 11.59 8.68 5.24
C GLY A 159 10.87 8.84 3.90
N TYR A 160 9.64 8.34 3.80
CA TYR A 160 8.84 8.40 2.58
C TYR A 160 8.60 9.86 2.14
N LEU A 161 8.17 10.73 3.03
CA LEU A 161 7.99 12.15 2.72
C LEU A 161 9.30 12.83 2.31
N LYS A 162 10.45 12.42 2.87
CA LYS A 162 11.76 12.94 2.45
C LYS A 162 12.06 12.58 1.00
N GLY A 163 11.82 11.34 0.59
CA GLY A 163 12.04 10.87 -0.78
C GLY A 163 11.00 11.41 -1.77
N ALA A 164 9.73 11.45 -1.39
CA ALA A 164 8.61 11.74 -2.27
C ALA A 164 8.22 13.22 -2.37
N LYS A 165 8.71 14.10 -1.50
CA LYS A 165 8.28 15.51 -1.42
C LYS A 165 8.45 16.32 -2.71
N SER A 166 9.33 15.88 -3.61
CA SER A 166 9.61 16.61 -4.86
C SER A 166 8.46 16.57 -5.86
N PHE A 167 7.59 15.56 -5.77
CA PHE A 167 6.51 15.35 -6.75
C PHE A 167 5.11 15.28 -6.12
N LEU A 168 4.99 14.95 -4.82
CA LEU A 168 3.69 14.84 -4.16
C LEU A 168 2.93 16.16 -4.16
N THR A 169 1.67 16.10 -4.54
CA THR A 169 0.74 17.21 -4.45
C THR A 169 0.05 17.24 -3.08
N PRO A 170 -0.54 18.39 -2.67
CA PRO A 170 -1.28 18.45 -1.39
C PRO A 170 -2.36 17.38 -1.27
N ILE A 171 -3.11 17.11 -2.33
CA ILE A 171 -4.19 16.11 -2.29
C ILE A 171 -3.66 14.67 -2.10
N GLU A 172 -2.45 14.37 -2.59
CA GLU A 172 -1.81 13.08 -2.36
C GLU A 172 -1.31 12.92 -0.93
N ILE A 173 -0.96 14.02 -0.27
CA ILE A 173 -0.51 14.01 1.13
C ILE A 173 -1.70 13.94 2.11
N GLU A 174 -2.84 14.52 1.76
CA GLU A 174 -4.05 14.60 2.60
C GLU A 174 -4.89 13.33 2.57
N ASN A 175 -4.69 12.44 1.59
CA ASN A 175 -5.49 11.23 1.39
C ASN A 175 -4.71 9.96 1.59
#